data_f591614336f86e0f1a6b7c61392030df
#
_entry.id   f591614336f86e0f1a6b7c61392030df
#
_cell.length_a   1.000
_cell.length_b   1.000
_cell.length_c   1.000
_cell.angle_alpha   90.00
_cell.angle_beta   90.00
_cell.angle_gamma   90.00
#
_symmetry.space_group_name_H-M   'P 1'
#
loop_
_entity.id
_entity.type
_entity.pdbx_description
1 polymer ?
#
loop_
_entity_poly.entity_id
_entity_poly.type
_entity_poly.pdbx_seq_one_letter_code
_entity_poly.pdbx_strand_id
1 'polypeptide(L)'
;VRSYKLRGAYNLLMQLTDQELGAGVVCSSAGNHAQGFALACRHMRVHGRVYVPAKTPRQKRDRISYHGGEFIEVIVGGASYDEAAAAALDDVARTGATLVPPYDDPRTMAGQGTIAVEILDQLDTEPDLVIVGVGGGGCIAGVTTYLAERTSTTAVRGIEPAGAASMMAALAAGGPVTLDVVDQFVDGAAVKRAGTLTYQALAAAGDMVSVTTVDEGAVCTAMLDLYQNEGIIAEPAGALSVAGLLEAEVEPGSTVVCLISGGNNDVSRYGEVLERSLVHKGLKHYFLIDFPQEPGALRRFLDEILGPGDDITLFEYVKRNNRETGEALVGIELGSAADYDGLRARMAASGIQVEALEPGSPAYRYLT
;
A
#
# COMPACT_ATOMS: atom_id res chain seq x y z
N VAL A 1 -15.68 5.79 8.21
CA VAL A 1 -14.45 5.74 7.41
C VAL A 1 -13.45 4.81 8.11
N ARG A 2 -12.90 3.88 7.39
CA ARG A 2 -11.96 2.90 7.97
C ARG A 2 -10.51 3.32 7.74
N SER A 3 -10.19 4.59 8.02
CA SER A 3 -8.82 5.11 7.93
C SER A 3 -8.66 6.40 8.72
N TYR A 4 -7.43 6.74 9.06
CA TYR A 4 -7.08 7.96 9.78
C TYR A 4 -7.34 9.26 8.99
N LYS A 5 -7.50 9.19 7.68
CA LYS A 5 -7.62 10.36 6.78
C LYS A 5 -8.73 11.34 7.16
N LEU A 6 -9.77 10.87 7.84
CA LEU A 6 -10.82 11.73 8.38
C LEU A 6 -10.27 12.83 9.30
N ARG A 7 -9.26 12.51 10.14
CA ARG A 7 -8.71 13.46 11.13
C ARG A 7 -8.19 14.74 10.47
N GLY A 8 -7.33 14.58 9.46
CA GLY A 8 -6.75 15.72 8.73
C GLY A 8 -7.77 16.50 7.92
N ALA A 9 -8.69 15.81 7.21
CA ALA A 9 -9.73 16.48 6.46
C ALA A 9 -10.65 17.27 7.39
N TYR A 10 -11.09 16.68 8.50
CA TYR A 10 -11.96 17.33 9.48
C TYR A 10 -11.26 18.51 10.16
N ASN A 11 -10.00 18.34 10.59
CA ASN A 11 -9.23 19.39 11.23
C ASN A 11 -9.01 20.60 10.30
N LEU A 12 -8.77 20.38 9.01
CA LEU A 12 -8.67 21.47 8.04
C LEU A 12 -10.01 22.21 7.92
N LEU A 13 -11.11 21.49 7.71
CA LEU A 13 -12.43 22.10 7.57
C LEU A 13 -12.83 22.94 8.81
N MET A 14 -12.50 22.45 10.01
CA MET A 14 -12.77 23.15 11.27
C MET A 14 -12.06 24.50 11.42
N GLN A 15 -10.99 24.72 10.65
CA GLN A 15 -10.20 25.95 10.68
C GLN A 15 -10.56 26.93 9.55
N LEU A 16 -11.54 26.56 8.71
CA LEU A 16 -12.02 27.47 7.66
C LEU A 16 -12.99 28.50 8.24
N THR A 17 -12.92 29.69 7.69
CA THR A 17 -13.89 30.76 7.97
C THR A 17 -15.26 30.44 7.38
N ASP A 18 -16.32 31.09 7.90
CA ASP A 18 -17.67 30.96 7.35
C ASP A 18 -17.73 31.34 5.86
N GLN A 19 -16.91 32.28 5.41
CA GLN A 19 -16.80 32.68 4.02
C GLN A 19 -16.21 31.54 3.15
N GLU A 20 -15.14 30.90 3.60
CA GLU A 20 -14.50 29.77 2.91
C GLU A 20 -15.45 28.55 2.88
N LEU A 21 -16.10 28.25 4.00
CA LEU A 21 -17.10 27.18 4.07
C LEU A 21 -18.28 27.46 3.14
N GLY A 22 -18.73 28.73 3.05
CA GLY A 22 -19.80 29.16 2.15
C GLY A 22 -19.44 29.06 0.66
N ALA A 23 -18.17 29.23 0.29
CA ALA A 23 -17.68 28.99 -1.07
C ALA A 23 -17.58 27.48 -1.44
N GLY A 24 -17.64 26.62 -0.41
CA GLY A 24 -17.53 25.18 -0.53
C GLY A 24 -16.09 24.67 -0.50
N VAL A 25 -15.93 23.37 -0.48
CA VAL A 25 -14.64 22.69 -0.40
C VAL A 25 -14.47 21.66 -1.48
N VAL A 26 -13.22 21.41 -1.88
CA VAL A 26 -12.90 20.52 -3.03
C VAL A 26 -11.77 19.58 -2.64
N CYS A 27 -11.84 18.33 -3.05
CA CYS A 27 -10.69 17.43 -3.04
C CYS A 27 -10.59 16.60 -4.32
N SER A 28 -9.39 16.11 -4.63
CA SER A 28 -9.15 15.12 -5.66
C SER A 28 -8.60 13.86 -5.02
N SER A 29 -9.41 12.81 -4.93
CA SER A 29 -9.03 11.50 -4.41
C SER A 29 -10.14 10.48 -4.66
N ALA A 30 -9.77 9.24 -4.98
CA ALA A 30 -10.73 8.13 -5.10
C ALA A 30 -10.68 7.16 -3.90
N GLY A 31 -9.80 7.40 -2.91
CA GLY A 31 -9.54 6.51 -1.78
C GLY A 31 -9.96 7.06 -0.42
N ASN A 32 -9.14 6.76 0.57
CA ASN A 32 -9.37 7.08 1.99
C ASN A 32 -9.58 8.57 2.27
N HIS A 33 -8.82 9.43 1.58
CA HIS A 33 -8.97 10.86 1.76
C HIS A 33 -10.35 11.36 1.32
N ALA A 34 -10.83 10.92 0.15
CA ALA A 34 -12.16 11.28 -0.34
C ALA A 34 -13.27 10.83 0.62
N GLN A 35 -13.17 9.62 1.19
CA GLN A 35 -14.13 9.13 2.18
C GLN A 35 -14.08 9.93 3.47
N GLY A 36 -12.87 10.27 3.96
CA GLY A 36 -12.69 11.10 5.15
C GLY A 36 -13.20 12.52 4.94
N PHE A 37 -12.90 13.12 3.80
CA PHE A 37 -13.40 14.43 3.38
C PHE A 37 -14.94 14.44 3.29
N ALA A 38 -15.52 13.44 2.62
CA ALA A 38 -16.96 13.32 2.46
C ALA A 38 -17.69 13.24 3.82
N LEU A 39 -17.16 12.43 4.75
CA LEU A 39 -17.72 12.34 6.10
C LEU A 39 -17.57 13.66 6.87
N ALA A 40 -16.42 14.33 6.77
CA ALA A 40 -16.20 15.64 7.39
C ALA A 40 -17.20 16.69 6.86
N CYS A 41 -17.41 16.77 5.54
CA CYS A 41 -18.40 17.64 4.92
C CYS A 41 -19.81 17.39 5.47
N ARG A 42 -20.21 16.12 5.56
CA ARG A 42 -21.52 15.75 6.12
C ARG A 42 -21.68 16.17 7.58
N HIS A 43 -20.67 15.92 8.41
CA HIS A 43 -20.73 16.30 9.83
C HIS A 43 -20.81 17.81 10.03
N MET A 44 -20.11 18.57 9.23
CA MET A 44 -20.09 20.03 9.29
C MET A 44 -21.19 20.70 8.46
N ARG A 45 -21.96 19.92 7.68
CA ARG A 45 -22.99 20.40 6.75
C ARG A 45 -22.44 21.39 5.72
N VAL A 46 -21.24 21.10 5.19
CA VAL A 46 -20.56 21.89 4.16
C VAL A 46 -20.63 21.14 2.84
N HIS A 47 -20.94 21.86 1.75
CA HIS A 47 -20.95 21.26 0.42
C HIS A 47 -19.53 21.06 -0.10
N GLY A 48 -19.23 19.81 -0.45
CA GLY A 48 -17.94 19.40 -0.97
C GLY A 48 -18.06 18.73 -2.35
N ARG A 49 -17.06 18.94 -3.19
CA ARG A 49 -16.91 18.31 -4.49
C ARG A 49 -15.69 17.41 -4.51
N VAL A 50 -15.88 16.17 -4.95
CA VAL A 50 -14.80 15.15 -5.01
C VAL A 50 -14.55 14.81 -6.46
N TYR A 51 -13.37 15.13 -6.95
CA TYR A 51 -12.91 14.85 -8.30
C TYR A 51 -12.24 13.49 -8.37
N VAL A 52 -12.70 12.62 -9.26
CA VAL A 52 -12.18 11.27 -9.45
C VAL A 52 -12.00 10.96 -10.93
N PRO A 53 -10.94 10.19 -11.30
CA PRO A 53 -10.76 9.73 -12.68
C PRO A 53 -11.93 8.91 -13.21
N ALA A 54 -12.17 8.95 -14.53
CA ALA A 54 -13.25 8.20 -15.18
C ALA A 54 -13.20 6.69 -14.92
N LYS A 55 -12.00 6.13 -14.79
CA LYS A 55 -11.77 4.70 -14.48
C LYS A 55 -11.95 4.31 -13.01
N THR A 56 -12.32 5.26 -12.13
CA THR A 56 -12.53 4.95 -10.71
C THR A 56 -13.66 3.93 -10.53
N PRO A 57 -13.42 2.79 -9.87
CA PRO A 57 -14.42 1.75 -9.66
C PRO A 57 -15.69 2.30 -8.99
N ARG A 58 -16.84 1.78 -9.43
CA ARG A 58 -18.16 2.18 -8.89
C ARG A 58 -18.21 2.05 -7.37
N GLN A 59 -17.69 0.94 -6.84
CA GLN A 59 -17.65 0.70 -5.39
C GLN A 59 -16.95 1.83 -4.63
N LYS A 60 -15.82 2.37 -5.14
CA LYS A 60 -15.12 3.50 -4.49
C LYS A 60 -15.99 4.77 -4.52
N ARG A 61 -16.65 5.05 -5.65
CA ARG A 61 -17.55 6.20 -5.79
C ARG A 61 -18.78 6.10 -4.87
N ASP A 62 -19.40 4.93 -4.82
CA ASP A 62 -20.56 4.66 -3.95
C ASP A 62 -20.20 4.85 -2.47
N ARG A 63 -18.99 4.44 -2.06
CA ARG A 63 -18.49 4.67 -0.70
C ARG A 63 -18.34 6.15 -0.35
N ILE A 64 -17.82 6.97 -1.27
CA ILE A 64 -17.68 8.42 -1.09
C ILE A 64 -19.08 9.03 -0.91
N SER A 65 -20.02 8.71 -1.81
CA SER A 65 -21.40 9.19 -1.75
C SER A 65 -22.12 8.73 -0.48
N TYR A 66 -21.90 7.49 -0.04
CA TYR A 66 -22.47 6.96 1.20
C TYR A 66 -22.04 7.77 2.44
N HIS A 67 -20.75 8.12 2.53
CA HIS A 67 -20.23 8.90 3.66
C HIS A 67 -20.68 10.36 3.63
N GLY A 68 -20.75 10.98 2.46
CA GLY A 68 -21.06 12.40 2.32
C GLY A 68 -22.56 12.71 2.27
N GLY A 69 -23.38 11.75 1.81
CA GLY A 69 -24.83 11.97 1.63
C GLY A 69 -25.10 13.14 0.68
N GLU A 70 -26.02 13.99 1.04
CA GLU A 70 -26.44 15.18 0.28
C GLU A 70 -25.38 16.31 0.23
N PHE A 71 -24.36 16.24 1.08
CA PHE A 71 -23.31 17.25 1.16
C PHE A 71 -22.15 17.02 0.19
N ILE A 72 -22.17 15.91 -0.59
CA ILE A 72 -21.08 15.57 -1.50
C ILE A 72 -21.59 15.38 -2.92
N GLU A 73 -20.90 16.05 -3.84
CA GLU A 73 -20.98 15.81 -5.27
C GLU A 73 -19.72 15.08 -5.73
N VAL A 74 -19.88 13.90 -6.36
CA VAL A 74 -18.76 13.14 -6.96
C VAL A 74 -18.70 13.47 -8.43
N ILE A 75 -17.63 14.16 -8.84
CA ILE A 75 -17.39 14.59 -10.22
C ILE A 75 -16.43 13.61 -10.86
N VAL A 76 -16.94 12.86 -11.84
CA VAL A 76 -16.18 11.83 -12.56
C VAL A 76 -15.66 12.41 -13.88
N GLY A 77 -14.34 12.50 -14.05
CA GLY A 77 -13.74 13.06 -15.26
C GLY A 77 -12.23 12.87 -15.30
N GLY A 78 -11.66 13.06 -16.50
CA GLY A 78 -10.24 12.85 -16.74
C GLY A 78 -9.84 11.36 -16.86
N ALA A 79 -8.80 11.07 -17.64
CA ALA A 79 -8.29 9.73 -17.84
C ALA A 79 -7.34 9.27 -16.71
N SER A 80 -6.75 10.24 -15.98
CA SER A 80 -5.75 10.00 -14.92
C SER A 80 -6.09 10.75 -13.64
N TYR A 81 -5.36 10.41 -12.56
CA TYR A 81 -5.43 11.15 -11.30
C TYR A 81 -4.99 12.60 -11.48
N ASP A 82 -3.95 12.85 -12.28
CA ASP A 82 -3.41 14.19 -12.51
C ASP A 82 -4.43 15.10 -13.23
N GLU A 83 -5.18 14.55 -14.18
CA GLU A 83 -6.26 15.27 -14.86
C GLU A 83 -7.43 15.58 -13.92
N ALA A 84 -7.81 14.64 -13.05
CA ALA A 84 -8.83 14.88 -12.04
C ALA A 84 -8.37 15.92 -11.02
N ALA A 85 -7.10 15.92 -10.63
CA ALA A 85 -6.51 16.93 -9.75
C ALA A 85 -6.46 18.31 -10.41
N ALA A 86 -6.10 18.41 -11.70
CA ALA A 86 -6.15 19.65 -12.46
C ALA A 86 -7.57 20.21 -12.52
N ALA A 87 -8.57 19.38 -12.82
CA ALA A 87 -9.98 19.79 -12.82
C ALA A 87 -10.46 20.30 -11.44
N ALA A 88 -9.98 19.72 -10.36
CA ALA A 88 -10.25 20.20 -9.00
C ALA A 88 -9.64 21.60 -8.75
N LEU A 89 -8.42 21.84 -9.24
CA LEU A 89 -7.77 23.16 -9.14
C LEU A 89 -8.48 24.22 -10.01
N ASP A 90 -8.94 23.85 -11.20
CA ASP A 90 -9.72 24.75 -12.05
C ASP A 90 -11.05 25.12 -11.38
N ASP A 91 -11.67 24.18 -10.68
CA ASP A 91 -12.89 24.46 -9.91
C ASP A 91 -12.62 25.43 -8.77
N VAL A 92 -11.53 25.24 -8.02
CA VAL A 92 -11.08 26.16 -6.98
C VAL A 92 -10.89 27.58 -7.55
N ALA A 93 -10.18 27.70 -8.66
CA ALA A 93 -9.93 29.00 -9.31
C ALA A 93 -11.23 29.68 -9.77
N ARG A 94 -12.20 28.92 -10.25
CA ARG A 94 -13.48 29.42 -10.76
C ARG A 94 -14.47 29.80 -9.66
N THR A 95 -14.49 29.03 -8.55
CA THR A 95 -15.55 29.15 -7.52
C THR A 95 -15.08 29.83 -6.25
N GLY A 96 -13.77 29.95 -6.03
CA GLY A 96 -13.19 30.40 -4.76
C GLY A 96 -13.28 29.35 -3.64
N ALA A 97 -13.62 28.09 -3.96
CA ALA A 97 -13.68 27.00 -3.00
C ALA A 97 -12.30 26.67 -2.43
N THR A 98 -12.26 26.11 -1.24
CA THR A 98 -11.00 25.71 -0.61
C THR A 98 -10.61 24.30 -0.99
N LEU A 99 -9.37 24.12 -1.49
CA LEU A 99 -8.81 22.79 -1.71
C LEU A 99 -8.47 22.13 -0.37
N VAL A 100 -8.85 20.87 -0.21
CA VAL A 100 -8.51 20.05 0.96
C VAL A 100 -7.53 18.94 0.50
N PRO A 101 -6.22 19.17 0.62
CA PRO A 101 -5.22 18.22 0.14
C PRO A 101 -5.10 17.00 1.07
N PRO A 102 -4.71 15.83 0.52
CA PRO A 102 -4.66 14.57 1.27
C PRO A 102 -3.52 14.50 2.29
N TYR A 103 -2.51 15.38 2.22
CA TYR A 103 -1.33 15.35 3.08
C TYR A 103 -0.55 16.67 3.18
N ASP A 104 -0.41 17.44 2.09
CA ASP A 104 0.52 18.58 2.02
C ASP A 104 -0.14 19.92 2.42
N ASP A 105 -0.64 19.97 3.64
CA ASP A 105 -1.21 21.17 4.28
C ASP A 105 -1.00 21.07 5.79
N PRO A 106 -0.56 22.16 6.47
CA PRO A 106 -0.28 22.12 7.90
C PRO A 106 -1.49 21.70 8.74
N ARG A 107 -2.68 22.10 8.35
CA ARG A 107 -3.94 21.76 9.05
C ARG A 107 -4.28 20.27 8.89
N THR A 108 -4.04 19.72 7.68
CA THR A 108 -4.18 18.28 7.42
C THR A 108 -3.16 17.50 8.24
N MET A 109 -1.89 17.91 8.24
CA MET A 109 -0.81 17.28 9.02
C MET A 109 -1.12 17.33 10.52
N ALA A 110 -1.53 18.46 11.06
CA ALA A 110 -1.90 18.62 12.46
C ALA A 110 -3.07 17.70 12.87
N GLY A 111 -4.08 17.55 12.00
CA GLY A 111 -5.16 16.59 12.23
C GLY A 111 -4.66 15.14 12.32
N GLN A 112 -3.70 14.74 11.49
CA GLN A 112 -3.06 13.43 11.58
C GLN A 112 -2.21 13.28 12.84
N GLY A 113 -1.57 14.37 13.30
CA GLY A 113 -0.79 14.41 14.53
C GLY A 113 -1.58 14.07 15.81
N THR A 114 -2.93 14.20 15.78
CA THR A 114 -3.79 13.77 16.90
C THR A 114 -3.64 12.28 17.23
N ILE A 115 -3.12 11.48 16.31
CA ILE A 115 -2.77 10.07 16.56
C ILE A 115 -1.69 9.97 17.65
N ALA A 116 -0.66 10.81 17.58
CA ALA A 116 0.40 10.83 18.58
C ALA A 116 -0.09 11.30 19.94
N VAL A 117 -1.07 12.24 19.98
CA VAL A 117 -1.74 12.61 21.23
C VAL A 117 -2.35 11.38 21.90
N GLU A 118 -3.15 10.62 21.14
CA GLU A 118 -3.83 9.43 21.65
C GLU A 118 -2.85 8.31 22.03
N ILE A 119 -1.74 8.15 21.29
CA ILE A 119 -0.68 7.19 21.65
C ILE A 119 -0.11 7.53 23.02
N LEU A 120 0.28 8.78 23.26
CA LEU A 120 0.85 9.18 24.54
C LEU A 120 -0.17 9.16 25.69
N ASP A 121 -1.44 9.44 25.40
CA ASP A 121 -2.52 9.38 26.41
C ASP A 121 -2.88 7.92 26.79
N GLN A 122 -2.62 6.95 25.94
CA GLN A 122 -2.95 5.54 26.16
C GLN A 122 -1.79 4.72 26.76
N LEU A 123 -0.57 5.23 26.69
CA LEU A 123 0.61 4.58 27.22
C LEU A 123 1.02 5.20 28.56
N ASP A 124 1.44 4.36 29.52
CA ASP A 124 1.96 4.82 30.81
C ASP A 124 3.38 5.41 30.69
N THR A 125 4.10 5.08 29.62
CA THR A 125 5.47 5.53 29.34
C THR A 125 5.61 5.98 27.89
N GLU A 126 6.62 6.81 27.61
CA GLU A 126 6.97 7.15 26.22
C GLU A 126 7.33 5.89 25.45
N PRO A 127 6.81 5.71 24.20
CA PRO A 127 7.25 4.60 23.36
C PRO A 127 8.69 4.81 22.89
N ASP A 128 9.45 3.72 22.78
CA ASP A 128 10.80 3.77 22.22
C ASP A 128 10.77 3.99 20.70
N LEU A 129 9.78 3.41 20.03
CA LEU A 129 9.65 3.46 18.58
C LEU A 129 8.18 3.56 18.14
N VAL A 130 7.89 4.48 17.23
CA VAL A 130 6.58 4.58 16.54
C VAL A 130 6.80 4.31 15.05
N ILE A 131 6.14 3.29 14.50
CA ILE A 131 6.25 2.88 13.10
C ILE A 131 4.99 3.31 12.34
N VAL A 132 5.17 4.04 11.23
CA VAL A 132 4.10 4.67 10.46
C VAL A 132 4.24 4.34 8.98
N GLY A 133 3.18 3.87 8.32
CA GLY A 133 3.13 3.73 6.86
C GLY A 133 3.18 5.10 6.17
N VAL A 134 4.01 5.23 5.13
CA VAL A 134 4.27 6.49 4.42
C VAL A 134 3.83 6.40 2.97
N GLY A 135 3.03 7.38 2.54
CA GLY A 135 2.80 7.73 1.15
C GLY A 135 3.24 9.17 0.94
N GLY A 136 2.32 10.14 0.80
CA GLY A 136 2.67 11.57 0.69
C GLY A 136 3.26 12.22 1.95
N GLY A 137 3.37 11.48 3.07
CA GLY A 137 4.06 11.92 4.29
C GLY A 137 3.17 12.61 5.34
N GLY A 138 1.89 12.88 5.06
CA GLY A 138 1.05 13.69 5.98
C GLY A 138 0.86 13.08 7.38
N CYS A 139 0.77 11.75 7.48
CA CYS A 139 0.60 11.05 8.75
C CYS A 139 1.89 11.12 9.58
N ILE A 140 2.98 10.63 9.00
CA ILE A 140 4.27 10.61 9.69
C ILE A 140 4.73 12.02 10.06
N ALA A 141 4.55 13.02 9.19
CA ALA A 141 4.90 14.40 9.49
C ALA A 141 4.11 14.96 10.68
N GLY A 142 2.80 14.74 10.74
CA GLY A 142 1.97 15.15 11.87
C GLY A 142 2.35 14.44 13.17
N VAL A 143 2.53 13.11 13.12
CA VAL A 143 2.95 12.30 14.29
C VAL A 143 4.33 12.75 14.78
N THR A 144 5.30 12.84 13.88
CA THR A 144 6.67 13.25 14.23
C THR A 144 6.71 14.64 14.84
N THR A 145 6.02 15.61 14.23
CA THR A 145 6.02 16.99 14.74
C THR A 145 5.48 17.06 16.16
N TYR A 146 4.43 16.30 16.49
CA TYR A 146 3.90 16.28 17.84
C TYR A 146 4.84 15.56 18.82
N LEU A 147 5.39 14.40 18.44
CA LEU A 147 6.30 13.65 19.31
C LEU A 147 7.60 14.41 19.58
N ALA A 148 8.14 15.13 18.59
CA ALA A 148 9.36 15.96 18.77
C ALA A 148 9.22 17.03 19.85
N GLU A 149 8.00 17.51 20.10
CA GLU A 149 7.72 18.53 21.13
C GLU A 149 7.36 17.91 22.49
N ARG A 150 7.08 16.59 22.55
CA ARG A 150 6.49 15.94 23.72
C ARG A 150 7.33 14.81 24.31
N THR A 151 8.22 14.23 23.54
CA THR A 151 9.04 13.10 23.96
C THR A 151 10.52 13.42 23.79
N SER A 152 11.36 12.77 24.58
CA SER A 152 12.81 13.01 24.58
C SER A 152 13.60 11.94 23.86
N THR A 153 13.04 10.72 23.74
CA THR A 153 13.75 9.51 23.27
C THR A 153 13.01 8.72 22.20
N THR A 154 11.75 9.05 21.93
CA THR A 154 10.94 8.33 20.95
C THR A 154 11.51 8.48 19.54
N ALA A 155 11.86 7.37 18.91
CA ALA A 155 12.18 7.33 17.47
C ALA A 155 10.92 7.13 16.63
N VAL A 156 10.93 7.66 15.39
CA VAL A 156 9.85 7.44 14.43
C VAL A 156 10.42 6.79 13.18
N ARG A 157 9.82 5.67 12.76
CA ARG A 157 10.19 4.98 11.53
C ARG A 157 9.07 5.02 10.52
N GLY A 158 9.34 5.62 9.37
CA GLY A 158 8.46 5.60 8.20
C GLY A 158 8.70 4.36 7.37
N ILE A 159 7.63 3.71 6.92
CA ILE A 159 7.70 2.55 6.03
C ILE A 159 7.00 2.88 4.72
N GLU A 160 7.74 2.83 3.61
CA GLU A 160 7.21 2.94 2.26
C GLU A 160 7.19 1.58 1.55
N PRO A 161 6.25 1.33 0.64
CA PRO A 161 6.37 0.18 -0.26
C PRO A 161 7.55 0.40 -1.22
N ALA A 162 8.33 -0.64 -1.50
CA ALA A 162 9.52 -0.56 -2.34
C ALA A 162 9.22 0.02 -3.74
N GLY A 163 8.04 -0.33 -4.30
CA GLY A 163 7.59 0.18 -5.59
C GLY A 163 7.11 1.64 -5.59
N ALA A 164 7.09 2.36 -4.43
CA ALA A 164 6.60 3.74 -4.33
C ALA A 164 7.32 4.57 -3.25
N ALA A 165 8.65 4.49 -3.18
CA ALA A 165 9.49 5.12 -2.16
C ALA A 165 9.75 6.62 -2.42
N SER A 166 8.70 7.43 -2.45
CA SER A 166 8.79 8.86 -2.83
C SER A 166 9.37 9.74 -1.73
N MET A 167 9.13 9.42 -0.45
CA MET A 167 9.70 10.18 0.69
C MET A 167 11.17 9.85 0.89
N MET A 168 11.57 8.58 0.79
CA MET A 168 12.96 8.17 0.85
C MET A 168 13.77 8.85 -0.27
N ALA A 169 13.24 8.86 -1.50
CA ALA A 169 13.85 9.59 -2.61
C ALA A 169 13.95 11.10 -2.34
N ALA A 170 12.92 11.72 -1.72
CA ALA A 170 12.92 13.13 -1.35
C ALA A 170 13.99 13.44 -0.30
N LEU A 171 14.13 12.60 0.73
CA LEU A 171 15.15 12.76 1.77
C LEU A 171 16.56 12.62 1.20
N ALA A 172 16.78 11.66 0.32
CA ALA A 172 18.07 11.45 -0.34
C ALA A 172 18.46 12.61 -1.29
N ALA A 173 17.47 13.21 -1.98
CA ALA A 173 17.69 14.32 -2.92
C ALA A 173 17.75 15.71 -2.25
N GLY A 174 17.43 15.83 -0.97
CA GLY A 174 17.31 17.11 -0.28
C GLY A 174 16.07 17.92 -0.65
N GLY A 175 15.03 17.28 -1.19
CA GLY A 175 13.76 17.88 -1.57
C GLY A 175 12.85 16.91 -2.33
N PRO A 176 11.53 17.19 -2.43
CA PRO A 176 10.60 16.33 -3.11
C PRO A 176 10.94 16.13 -4.59
N VAL A 177 11.09 14.88 -5.01
CA VAL A 177 11.28 14.45 -6.41
C VAL A 177 10.06 13.68 -6.90
N THR A 178 9.87 13.65 -8.22
CA THR A 178 8.78 12.88 -8.82
C THR A 178 9.35 11.57 -9.37
N LEU A 179 8.80 10.44 -8.91
CA LEU A 179 9.15 9.11 -9.40
C LEU A 179 8.57 8.89 -10.80
N ASP A 180 9.36 8.31 -11.70
CA ASP A 180 8.93 8.00 -13.07
C ASP A 180 7.85 6.91 -13.07
N VAL A 181 8.08 5.85 -12.31
CA VAL A 181 7.19 4.67 -12.20
C VAL A 181 6.86 4.42 -10.72
N VAL A 182 5.62 4.04 -10.47
CA VAL A 182 5.13 3.67 -9.13
C VAL A 182 4.28 2.42 -9.24
N ASP A 183 4.57 1.41 -8.42
CA ASP A 183 3.67 0.27 -8.25
C ASP A 183 2.41 0.73 -7.49
N GLN A 184 1.25 0.40 -8.05
CA GLN A 184 -0.05 0.81 -7.51
C GLN A 184 -0.63 -0.22 -6.51
N PHE A 185 0.09 -1.29 -6.20
CA PHE A 185 -0.43 -2.34 -5.32
C PHE A 185 -0.79 -1.80 -3.93
N VAL A 186 0.08 -1.01 -3.31
CA VAL A 186 -0.19 -0.35 -2.03
C VAL A 186 -0.87 1.01 -2.28
N ASP A 187 -2.07 1.00 -2.86
CA ASP A 187 -2.76 2.17 -3.43
C ASP A 187 -2.92 3.35 -2.46
N GLY A 188 -3.06 3.09 -1.15
CA GLY A 188 -3.13 4.13 -0.12
C GLY A 188 -1.80 4.87 0.15
N ALA A 189 -0.66 4.29 -0.27
CA ALA A 189 0.69 4.84 -0.14
C ALA A 189 1.41 5.06 -1.47
N ALA A 190 0.85 4.59 -2.59
CA ALA A 190 1.44 4.68 -3.93
C ALA A 190 1.39 6.12 -4.49
N VAL A 191 2.29 6.98 -4.02
CA VAL A 191 2.36 8.40 -4.36
C VAL A 191 3.63 8.69 -5.15
N LYS A 192 3.48 9.31 -6.34
CA LYS A 192 4.63 9.66 -7.19
C LYS A 192 5.57 10.72 -6.58
N ARG A 193 5.06 11.55 -5.68
CA ARG A 193 5.83 12.65 -5.11
C ARG A 193 5.42 12.90 -3.66
N ALA A 194 6.36 12.92 -2.75
CA ALA A 194 6.15 13.36 -1.38
C ALA A 194 5.73 14.84 -1.32
N GLY A 195 4.98 15.21 -0.29
CA GLY A 195 4.61 16.60 -0.07
C GLY A 195 5.84 17.48 0.24
N THR A 196 5.74 18.75 -0.09
CA THR A 196 6.82 19.71 0.22
C THR A 196 6.89 19.98 1.72
N LEU A 197 5.75 20.24 2.35
CA LEU A 197 5.67 20.52 3.79
C LEU A 197 5.93 19.26 4.61
N THR A 198 5.45 18.11 4.13
CA THR A 198 5.69 16.83 4.82
C THR A 198 7.17 16.45 4.79
N TYR A 199 7.85 16.63 3.64
CA TYR A 199 9.31 16.47 3.54
C TYR A 199 10.03 17.43 4.51
N GLN A 200 9.67 18.72 4.53
CA GLN A 200 10.30 19.70 5.41
C GLN A 200 10.17 19.32 6.88
N ALA A 201 9.02 18.83 7.30
CA ALA A 201 8.79 18.37 8.67
C ALA A 201 9.70 17.19 9.04
N LEU A 202 9.86 16.21 8.16
CA LEU A 202 10.73 15.06 8.41
C LEU A 202 12.21 15.47 8.40
N ALA A 203 12.62 16.29 7.45
CA ALA A 203 13.99 16.82 7.37
C ALA A 203 14.37 17.64 8.62
N ALA A 204 13.43 18.42 9.16
CA ALA A 204 13.64 19.19 10.38
C ALA A 204 13.74 18.32 11.64
N ALA A 205 13.13 17.15 11.66
CA ALA A 205 13.17 16.20 12.78
C ALA A 205 14.53 15.47 12.90
N GLY A 206 15.36 15.53 11.84
CA GLY A 206 16.73 14.99 11.88
C GLY A 206 16.78 13.50 12.24
N ASP A 207 17.65 13.14 13.18
CA ASP A 207 17.91 11.76 13.59
C ASP A 207 16.72 11.07 14.30
N MET A 208 15.71 11.84 14.71
CA MET A 208 14.49 11.25 15.28
C MET A 208 13.73 10.40 14.26
N VAL A 209 13.86 10.70 12.97
CA VAL A 209 13.09 10.06 11.90
C VAL A 209 13.98 9.29 10.95
N SER A 210 13.62 8.04 10.69
CA SER A 210 14.15 7.25 9.59
C SER A 210 13.03 6.82 8.65
N VAL A 211 13.33 6.66 7.35
CA VAL A 211 12.39 6.11 6.37
C VAL A 211 13.06 4.95 5.67
N THR A 212 12.37 3.80 5.64
CA THR A 212 12.83 2.58 4.97
C THR A 212 11.74 2.02 4.08
N THR A 213 12.09 1.07 3.22
CA THR A 213 11.14 0.39 2.34
C THR A 213 10.94 -1.05 2.76
N VAL A 214 9.77 -1.61 2.40
CA VAL A 214 9.46 -3.04 2.48
C VAL A 214 8.94 -3.53 1.14
N ASP A 215 9.20 -4.81 0.83
CA ASP A 215 8.65 -5.46 -0.34
C ASP A 215 7.11 -5.60 -0.24
N GLU A 216 6.41 -5.53 -1.37
CA GLU A 216 4.95 -5.67 -1.42
C GLU A 216 4.47 -7.04 -0.94
N GLY A 217 5.29 -8.09 -1.10
CA GLY A 217 5.00 -9.42 -0.57
C GLY A 217 5.10 -9.49 0.96
N ALA A 218 6.02 -8.71 1.57
CA ALA A 218 6.08 -8.55 3.02
C ALA A 218 4.82 -7.86 3.55
N VAL A 219 4.32 -6.84 2.83
CA VAL A 219 3.05 -6.18 3.16
C VAL A 219 1.89 -7.16 3.10
N CYS A 220 1.84 -8.02 2.07
CA CYS A 220 0.82 -9.07 1.94
C CYS A 220 0.88 -10.07 3.10
N THR A 221 2.10 -10.47 3.49
CA THR A 221 2.32 -11.35 4.64
C THR A 221 1.78 -10.72 5.93
N ALA A 222 2.12 -9.46 6.21
CA ALA A 222 1.62 -8.74 7.37
C ALA A 222 0.08 -8.60 7.36
N MET A 223 -0.54 -8.38 6.17
CA MET A 223 -2.00 -8.35 6.05
C MET A 223 -2.64 -9.67 6.44
N LEU A 224 -2.08 -10.80 5.99
CA LEU A 224 -2.59 -12.14 6.31
C LEU A 224 -2.40 -12.48 7.79
N ASP A 225 -1.24 -12.14 8.35
CA ASP A 225 -0.95 -12.37 9.78
C ASP A 225 -1.89 -11.57 10.68
N LEU A 226 -2.12 -10.29 10.37
CA LEU A 226 -3.10 -9.46 11.08
C LEU A 226 -4.51 -10.05 11.01
N TYR A 227 -4.91 -10.56 9.84
CA TYR A 227 -6.23 -11.14 9.67
C TYR A 227 -6.37 -12.49 10.38
N GLN A 228 -5.40 -13.39 10.22
CA GLN A 228 -5.48 -14.76 10.72
C GLN A 228 -5.25 -14.86 12.22
N ASN A 229 -4.32 -14.08 12.78
CA ASN A 229 -3.92 -14.17 14.16
C ASN A 229 -4.68 -13.19 15.06
N GLU A 230 -4.99 -11.98 14.55
CA GLU A 230 -5.56 -10.89 15.35
C GLU A 230 -7.01 -10.54 14.96
N GLY A 231 -7.54 -11.08 13.86
CA GLY A 231 -8.86 -10.74 13.36
C GLY A 231 -8.96 -9.31 12.81
N ILE A 232 -7.81 -8.68 12.51
CA ILE A 232 -7.73 -7.29 12.02
C ILE A 232 -7.68 -7.28 10.50
N ILE A 233 -8.64 -6.60 9.87
CA ILE A 233 -8.65 -6.38 8.43
C ILE A 233 -7.92 -5.06 8.13
N ALA A 234 -6.66 -5.16 7.70
CA ALA A 234 -5.86 -4.04 7.22
C ALA A 234 -5.90 -3.96 5.68
N GLU A 235 -5.92 -2.74 5.14
CA GLU A 235 -5.58 -2.50 3.74
C GLU A 235 -4.04 -2.54 3.55
N PRO A 236 -3.50 -2.67 2.31
CA PRO A 236 -2.06 -2.73 2.11
C PRO A 236 -1.30 -1.57 2.79
N ALA A 237 -1.75 -0.33 2.61
CA ALA A 237 -1.15 0.83 3.29
C ALA A 237 -1.28 0.77 4.82
N GLY A 238 -2.34 0.11 5.32
CA GLY A 238 -2.57 -0.08 6.76
C GLY A 238 -1.62 -1.09 7.40
N ALA A 239 -1.11 -2.05 6.63
CA ALA A 239 -0.22 -3.09 7.10
C ALA A 239 1.28 -2.73 7.02
N LEU A 240 1.64 -1.61 6.37
CA LEU A 240 3.03 -1.19 6.18
C LEU A 240 3.83 -1.14 7.48
N SER A 241 3.26 -0.60 8.56
CA SER A 241 3.96 -0.50 9.84
C SER A 241 4.31 -1.87 10.43
N VAL A 242 3.41 -2.83 10.30
CA VAL A 242 3.62 -4.22 10.79
C VAL A 242 4.62 -4.94 9.88
N ALA A 243 4.53 -4.78 8.55
CA ALA A 243 5.53 -5.31 7.63
C ALA A 243 6.94 -4.78 7.97
N GLY A 244 7.07 -3.47 8.22
CA GLY A 244 8.34 -2.87 8.61
C GLY A 244 8.84 -3.30 9.98
N LEU A 245 7.96 -3.68 10.92
CA LEU A 245 8.36 -4.26 12.21
C LEU A 245 8.93 -5.67 12.03
N LEU A 246 8.29 -6.50 11.20
CA LEU A 246 8.72 -7.88 10.96
C LEU A 246 10.12 -7.97 10.33
N GLU A 247 10.54 -6.94 9.59
CA GLU A 247 11.86 -6.84 8.98
C GLU A 247 12.88 -6.04 9.81
N ALA A 248 12.44 -5.49 10.96
CA ALA A 248 13.28 -4.63 11.79
C ALA A 248 13.94 -5.37 12.95
N GLU A 249 15.18 -5.02 13.23
CA GLU A 249 15.79 -5.33 14.51
C GLU A 249 15.27 -4.35 15.56
N VAL A 250 14.69 -4.88 16.65
CA VAL A 250 14.17 -4.12 17.79
C VAL A 250 14.82 -4.64 19.07
N GLU A 251 15.31 -3.73 19.89
CA GLU A 251 15.92 -4.10 21.18
C GLU A 251 14.91 -4.80 22.09
N PRO A 252 15.27 -5.91 22.75
CA PRO A 252 14.39 -6.60 23.67
C PRO A 252 13.95 -5.69 24.82
N GLY A 253 12.65 -5.67 25.07
CA GLY A 253 12.04 -4.85 26.13
C GLY A 253 11.57 -3.47 25.67
N SER A 254 11.81 -3.09 24.41
CA SER A 254 11.31 -1.83 23.84
C SER A 254 9.80 -1.81 23.71
N THR A 255 9.20 -0.66 23.97
CA THR A 255 7.79 -0.38 23.66
C THR A 255 7.68 0.14 22.23
N VAL A 256 7.10 -0.67 21.32
CA VAL A 256 6.92 -0.32 19.91
C VAL A 256 5.46 -0.13 19.58
N VAL A 257 5.14 0.96 18.92
CA VAL A 257 3.80 1.25 18.42
C VAL A 257 3.76 1.15 16.89
N CYS A 258 2.99 0.20 16.36
CA CYS A 258 2.71 0.06 14.94
C CYS A 258 1.36 0.68 14.61
N LEU A 259 1.34 1.70 13.73
CA LEU A 259 0.10 2.33 13.31
C LEU A 259 -0.57 1.54 12.19
N ILE A 260 -1.65 0.81 12.49
CA ILE A 260 -2.54 0.23 11.48
C ILE A 260 -3.46 1.32 10.95
N SER A 261 -3.06 1.94 9.87
CA SER A 261 -3.58 3.24 9.42
C SER A 261 -4.93 3.18 8.70
N GLY A 262 -5.36 2.01 8.23
CA GLY A 262 -6.62 1.83 7.54
C GLY A 262 -6.97 0.38 7.21
N GLY A 263 -8.26 0.15 6.91
CA GLY A 263 -8.83 -1.15 6.57
C GLY A 263 -9.87 -1.08 5.44
N ASN A 264 -9.75 -0.14 4.51
CA ASN A 264 -10.59 -0.04 3.31
C ASN A 264 -10.14 -1.01 2.21
N ASN A 265 -9.96 -2.26 2.59
CA ASN A 265 -9.51 -3.30 1.68
C ASN A 265 -10.64 -3.78 0.75
N ASP A 266 -10.27 -4.20 -0.46
CA ASP A 266 -11.15 -4.87 -1.40
C ASP A 266 -10.99 -6.37 -1.24
N VAL A 267 -12.10 -7.05 -0.91
CA VAL A 267 -12.12 -8.52 -0.71
C VAL A 267 -11.67 -9.26 -1.97
N SER A 268 -11.93 -8.71 -3.16
CA SER A 268 -11.52 -9.34 -4.43
C SER A 268 -10.00 -9.45 -4.59
N ARG A 269 -9.22 -8.67 -3.83
CA ARG A 269 -7.74 -8.68 -3.89
C ARG A 269 -7.07 -9.75 -3.02
N TYR A 270 -7.84 -10.47 -2.17
CA TYR A 270 -7.20 -11.45 -1.27
C TYR A 270 -6.53 -12.62 -2.00
N GLY A 271 -6.98 -12.97 -3.21
CA GLY A 271 -6.27 -13.94 -4.05
C GLY A 271 -4.86 -13.46 -4.42
N GLU A 272 -4.73 -12.21 -4.86
CA GLU A 272 -3.45 -11.57 -5.15
C GLU A 272 -2.58 -11.41 -3.88
N VAL A 273 -3.20 -11.04 -2.76
CA VAL A 273 -2.49 -10.90 -1.47
C VAL A 273 -1.89 -12.24 -1.02
N LEU A 274 -2.66 -13.34 -1.11
CA LEU A 274 -2.17 -14.67 -0.78
C LEU A 274 -1.01 -15.07 -1.70
N GLU A 275 -1.17 -14.85 -3.00
CA GLU A 275 -0.17 -15.16 -4.02
C GLU A 275 1.16 -14.45 -3.75
N ARG A 276 1.13 -13.13 -3.57
CA ARG A 276 2.33 -12.32 -3.28
C ARG A 276 3.00 -12.73 -1.96
N SER A 277 2.21 -13.09 -0.95
CA SER A 277 2.75 -13.58 0.34
C SER A 277 3.45 -14.92 0.19
N LEU A 278 2.88 -15.88 -0.56
CA LEU A 278 3.50 -17.18 -0.80
C LEU A 278 4.82 -17.05 -1.57
N VAL A 279 4.85 -16.19 -2.59
CA VAL A 279 6.08 -15.90 -3.36
C VAL A 279 7.14 -15.24 -2.47
N HIS A 280 6.77 -14.24 -1.69
CA HIS A 280 7.68 -13.57 -0.75
C HIS A 280 8.27 -14.53 0.28
N LYS A 281 7.45 -15.46 0.80
CA LYS A 281 7.89 -16.50 1.73
C LYS A 281 8.74 -17.60 1.08
N GLY A 282 8.96 -17.56 -0.24
CA GLY A 282 9.66 -18.61 -0.98
C GLY A 282 8.89 -19.94 -1.02
N LEU A 283 7.59 -19.90 -0.81
CA LEU A 283 6.72 -21.08 -0.83
C LEU A 283 6.10 -21.33 -2.21
N LYS A 284 6.06 -20.33 -3.09
CA LYS A 284 5.47 -20.48 -4.42
C LYS A 284 6.41 -20.00 -5.51
N HIS A 285 6.56 -20.84 -6.52
CA HIS A 285 7.47 -20.62 -7.64
C HIS A 285 6.79 -20.94 -8.97
N TYR A 286 7.20 -20.22 -10.01
CA TYR A 286 6.70 -20.45 -11.37
C TYR A 286 7.84 -20.83 -12.31
N PHE A 287 7.54 -21.74 -13.22
CA PHE A 287 8.48 -22.29 -14.16
C PHE A 287 7.90 -22.35 -15.57
N LEU A 288 8.72 -22.04 -16.56
CA LEU A 288 8.50 -22.44 -17.94
C LEU A 288 9.24 -23.76 -18.16
N ILE A 289 8.54 -24.77 -18.64
CA ILE A 289 9.04 -26.13 -18.75
C ILE A 289 8.81 -26.63 -20.17
N ASP A 290 9.87 -27.12 -20.83
CA ASP A 290 9.78 -27.78 -22.12
C ASP A 290 9.47 -29.27 -21.92
N PHE A 291 8.17 -29.59 -21.88
CA PHE A 291 7.72 -30.97 -21.70
C PHE A 291 7.90 -31.83 -22.96
N PRO A 292 8.53 -33.04 -22.83
CA PRO A 292 8.51 -34.04 -23.90
C PRO A 292 7.09 -34.39 -24.32
N GLN A 293 6.81 -34.35 -25.63
CA GLN A 293 5.46 -34.67 -26.14
C GLN A 293 5.24 -36.18 -26.32
N GLU A 294 5.59 -36.97 -25.32
CA GLU A 294 5.42 -38.43 -25.32
C GLU A 294 4.46 -38.90 -24.21
N PRO A 295 3.82 -40.09 -24.39
CA PRO A 295 2.96 -40.65 -23.36
C PRO A 295 3.71 -40.86 -22.04
N GLY A 296 3.12 -40.40 -20.92
CA GLY A 296 3.69 -40.58 -19.57
C GLY A 296 4.63 -39.50 -19.11
N ALA A 297 5.01 -38.47 -19.92
CA ALA A 297 5.91 -37.40 -19.52
C ALA A 297 5.39 -36.66 -18.28
N LEU A 298 4.11 -36.30 -18.21
CA LEU A 298 3.52 -35.64 -17.04
C LEU A 298 3.58 -36.52 -15.80
N ARG A 299 3.34 -37.83 -15.93
CA ARG A 299 3.44 -38.76 -14.80
C ARG A 299 4.85 -38.81 -14.25
N ARG A 300 5.89 -38.87 -15.12
CA ARG A 300 7.28 -38.83 -14.68
C ARG A 300 7.60 -37.53 -13.96
N PHE A 301 7.12 -36.42 -14.47
CA PHE A 301 7.30 -35.11 -13.81
C PHE A 301 6.72 -35.14 -12.39
N LEU A 302 5.50 -35.62 -12.21
CA LEU A 302 4.86 -35.73 -10.90
C LEU A 302 5.62 -36.68 -9.95
N ASP A 303 6.04 -37.86 -10.47
CA ASP A 303 6.62 -38.91 -9.65
C ASP A 303 8.11 -38.63 -9.30
N GLU A 304 8.87 -38.00 -10.21
CA GLU A 304 10.33 -37.85 -10.09
C GLU A 304 10.77 -36.45 -9.64
N ILE A 305 9.97 -35.40 -9.88
CA ILE A 305 10.35 -34.02 -9.63
C ILE A 305 9.68 -33.45 -8.39
N LEU A 306 8.37 -33.67 -8.21
CA LEU A 306 7.66 -33.15 -7.05
C LEU A 306 8.05 -33.89 -5.77
N GLY A 307 8.18 -33.16 -4.68
CA GLY A 307 8.31 -33.69 -3.34
C GLY A 307 6.94 -34.07 -2.74
N PRO A 308 6.90 -34.81 -1.64
CA PRO A 308 5.66 -35.29 -1.03
C PRO A 308 4.76 -34.18 -0.46
N GLY A 309 5.32 -32.98 -0.24
CA GLY A 309 4.60 -31.80 0.24
C GLY A 309 4.36 -30.73 -0.83
N ASP A 310 4.78 -30.98 -2.07
CA ASP A 310 4.68 -30.02 -3.16
C ASP A 310 3.31 -30.13 -3.84
N ASP A 311 2.68 -29.00 -4.20
CA ASP A 311 1.42 -28.97 -4.92
C ASP A 311 1.55 -28.15 -6.21
N ILE A 312 0.86 -28.60 -7.27
CA ILE A 312 0.75 -27.87 -8.53
C ILE A 312 -0.48 -26.96 -8.47
N THR A 313 -0.25 -25.67 -8.34
CA THR A 313 -1.31 -24.65 -8.26
C THR A 313 -1.69 -24.08 -9.62
N LEU A 314 -0.79 -24.19 -10.61
CA LEU A 314 -1.01 -23.80 -12.00
C LEU A 314 -0.33 -24.81 -12.92
N PHE A 315 -1.04 -25.25 -13.95
CA PHE A 315 -0.50 -26.09 -15.00
C PHE A 315 -1.16 -25.75 -16.35
N GLU A 316 -0.48 -24.99 -17.16
CA GLU A 316 -0.92 -24.67 -18.51
C GLU A 316 0.02 -25.31 -19.51
N TYR A 317 -0.48 -26.27 -20.27
CA TYR A 317 0.29 -27.01 -21.26
C TYR A 317 -0.38 -26.95 -22.63
N VAL A 318 0.39 -26.56 -23.63
CA VAL A 318 -0.08 -26.52 -25.01
C VAL A 318 0.66 -27.56 -25.85
N LYS A 319 -0.04 -28.66 -26.19
CA LYS A 319 0.49 -29.65 -27.13
C LYS A 319 0.48 -29.09 -28.54
N ARG A 320 1.66 -29.11 -29.20
CA ARG A 320 1.82 -28.66 -30.59
C ARG A 320 2.21 -29.86 -31.47
N ASN A 321 1.53 -30.02 -32.61
CA ASN A 321 1.87 -31.06 -33.57
C ASN A 321 3.23 -30.84 -34.21
N ASN A 322 3.97 -31.92 -34.48
CA ASN A 322 5.30 -31.91 -35.13
C ASN A 322 6.43 -31.22 -34.35
N ARG A 323 6.36 -31.24 -33.01
CA ARG A 323 7.46 -30.85 -32.15
C ARG A 323 7.78 -31.94 -31.16
N GLU A 324 9.05 -32.05 -30.74
CA GLU A 324 9.49 -33.03 -29.75
C GLU A 324 9.06 -32.61 -28.34
N THR A 325 9.00 -31.28 -28.07
CA THR A 325 8.60 -30.70 -26.81
C THR A 325 7.41 -29.77 -26.96
N GLY A 326 6.67 -29.56 -25.88
CA GLY A 326 5.61 -28.55 -25.72
C GLY A 326 5.86 -27.73 -24.48
N GLU A 327 5.72 -26.42 -24.63
CA GLU A 327 5.91 -25.44 -23.53
C GLU A 327 4.78 -25.59 -22.50
N ALA A 328 5.15 -25.64 -21.22
CA ALA A 328 4.21 -25.61 -20.09
C ALA A 328 4.58 -24.51 -19.12
N LEU A 329 3.56 -23.81 -18.61
CA LEU A 329 3.67 -22.92 -17.48
C LEU A 329 3.20 -23.64 -16.22
N VAL A 330 4.08 -23.76 -15.23
CA VAL A 330 3.81 -24.52 -14.01
C VAL A 330 4.04 -23.68 -12.78
N GLY A 331 3.02 -23.55 -11.94
CA GLY A 331 3.12 -22.97 -10.60
C GLY A 331 3.18 -24.06 -9.55
N ILE A 332 4.20 -24.07 -8.72
CA ILE A 332 4.44 -25.07 -7.67
C ILE A 332 4.44 -24.37 -6.32
N GLU A 333 3.63 -24.85 -5.41
CA GLU A 333 3.62 -24.48 -4.00
C GLU A 333 4.34 -25.55 -3.20
N LEU A 334 5.32 -25.13 -2.38
CA LEU A 334 6.17 -25.99 -1.58
C LEU A 334 5.63 -26.10 -0.15
N GLY A 335 5.79 -27.27 0.46
CA GLY A 335 5.49 -27.45 1.89
C GLY A 335 6.43 -26.66 2.80
N SER A 336 7.66 -26.39 2.35
CA SER A 336 8.65 -25.57 3.03
C SER A 336 9.53 -24.84 2.01
N ALA A 337 9.93 -23.60 2.29
CA ALA A 337 10.88 -22.86 1.45
C ALA A 337 12.25 -23.56 1.36
N ALA A 338 12.63 -24.36 2.36
CA ALA A 338 13.84 -25.15 2.35
C ALA A 338 13.84 -26.26 1.29
N ASP A 339 12.68 -26.63 0.75
CA ASP A 339 12.55 -27.69 -0.27
C ASP A 339 12.88 -27.19 -1.69
N TYR A 340 13.03 -25.87 -1.89
CA TYR A 340 13.27 -25.25 -3.19
C TYR A 340 14.52 -25.77 -3.89
N ASP A 341 15.65 -25.81 -3.16
CA ASP A 341 16.91 -26.30 -3.72
C ASP A 341 16.81 -27.78 -4.14
N GLY A 342 16.10 -28.59 -3.34
CA GLY A 342 15.80 -29.98 -3.64
C GLY A 342 14.94 -30.13 -4.91
N LEU A 343 13.91 -29.31 -5.06
CA LEU A 343 13.08 -29.28 -6.27
C LEU A 343 13.92 -28.91 -7.49
N ARG A 344 14.75 -27.87 -7.41
CA ARG A 344 15.65 -27.43 -8.48
C ARG A 344 16.66 -28.51 -8.89
N ALA A 345 17.21 -29.23 -7.90
CA ALA A 345 18.14 -30.35 -8.17
C ALA A 345 17.45 -31.49 -8.91
N ARG A 346 16.22 -31.88 -8.52
CA ARG A 346 15.44 -32.93 -9.21
C ARG A 346 15.09 -32.50 -10.64
N MET A 347 14.67 -31.24 -10.85
CA MET A 347 14.43 -30.67 -12.18
C MET A 347 15.69 -30.79 -13.08
N ALA A 348 16.85 -30.37 -12.56
CA ALA A 348 18.11 -30.44 -13.31
C ALA A 348 18.51 -31.88 -13.64
N ALA A 349 18.28 -32.83 -12.74
CA ALA A 349 18.59 -34.25 -12.95
C ALA A 349 17.66 -34.94 -13.96
N SER A 350 16.43 -34.43 -14.16
CA SER A 350 15.44 -35.03 -15.07
C SER A 350 15.77 -34.85 -16.55
N GLY A 351 16.71 -33.96 -16.90
CA GLY A 351 17.04 -33.59 -18.28
C GLY A 351 15.99 -32.75 -19.00
N ILE A 352 14.90 -32.36 -18.31
CA ILE A 352 13.87 -31.45 -18.83
C ILE A 352 14.41 -30.02 -18.77
N GLN A 353 14.21 -29.22 -19.81
CA GLN A 353 14.57 -27.81 -19.78
C GLN A 353 13.56 -27.04 -18.94
N VAL A 354 14.06 -26.34 -17.91
CA VAL A 354 13.27 -25.60 -16.97
C VAL A 354 13.88 -24.20 -16.76
N GLU A 355 13.06 -23.19 -17.00
CA GLU A 355 13.37 -21.79 -16.68
C GLU A 355 12.52 -21.34 -15.49
N ALA A 356 13.16 -20.90 -14.39
CA ALA A 356 12.43 -20.30 -13.27
C ALA A 356 12.03 -18.86 -13.64
N LEU A 357 10.77 -18.51 -13.39
CA LEU A 357 10.29 -17.15 -13.58
C LEU A 357 10.56 -16.32 -12.32
N GLU A 358 11.51 -15.42 -12.44
CA GLU A 358 11.83 -14.50 -11.33
C GLU A 358 10.70 -13.50 -11.10
N PRO A 359 10.34 -13.20 -9.83
CA PRO A 359 9.40 -12.13 -9.49
C PRO A 359 9.81 -10.80 -10.15
N GLY A 360 8.82 -10.10 -10.75
CA GLY A 360 9.07 -8.85 -11.45
C GLY A 360 9.52 -8.99 -12.91
N SER A 361 9.84 -10.19 -13.41
CA SER A 361 10.07 -10.42 -14.84
C SER A 361 8.82 -10.12 -15.68
N PRO A 362 8.96 -9.75 -16.98
CA PRO A 362 7.80 -9.53 -17.84
C PRO A 362 6.85 -10.73 -17.90
N ALA A 363 7.37 -11.96 -17.92
CA ALA A 363 6.58 -13.19 -17.95
C ALA A 363 5.80 -13.37 -16.63
N TYR A 364 6.44 -13.11 -15.49
CA TYR A 364 5.81 -13.20 -14.17
C TYR A 364 4.62 -12.23 -14.01
N ARG A 365 4.70 -11.01 -14.58
CA ARG A 365 3.60 -10.02 -14.52
C ARG A 365 2.31 -10.44 -15.23
N TYR A 366 2.35 -11.48 -16.07
CA TYR A 366 1.12 -12.06 -16.64
C TYR A 366 0.42 -13.03 -15.69
N LEU A 367 1.08 -13.40 -14.58
CA LEU A 367 0.57 -14.38 -13.62
C LEU A 367 -0.05 -13.73 -12.38
N THR A 368 0.38 -12.51 -12.09
CA THR A 368 -0.04 -11.69 -10.96
C THR A 368 -0.65 -10.38 -11.44
#